data_0701383a67059a475d292b4e2562e67c
#
_entry.id   0701383a67059a475d292b4e2562e67c
#
_cell.length_a   1.000
_cell.length_b   1.000
_cell.length_c   1.000
_cell.angle_alpha   90.00
_cell.angle_beta   90.00
_cell.angle_gamma   90.00
#
_symmetry.space_group_name_H-M   'P 1'
#
loop_
_entity.id
_entity.type
_entity.pdbx_description
1 polymer ?
#
loop_
_entity_poly.entity_id
_entity_poly.type
_entity_poly.pdbx_seq_one_letter_code
_entity_poly.pdbx_strand_id
1 'polypeptide(L)'
;MQDIYIGDEGKGIPLVLVHGFLGSSRMWEPQIDFFKDYFRVITPDLPGYGKSNQTKSHNNIQSITNLLLDCLEEKKIDKFYLLGHSMGGMIVQEMAKKSGDKISKLVCYSTGPRGEMPGRFETVDQSRENLKKKGLEITAKNIAKTWFIKGEDAKYFDICIEAGKQTSMETADNSLVAIKNWNGVDTLKNIKNETLIVWGDQD
;
A
#
# COMPACT_ATOMS: atom_id res chain seq x y z
N MET A 1 7.64 17.33 -12.19
CA MET A 1 7.27 16.59 -10.97
C MET A 1 7.04 15.13 -11.36
N GLN A 2 7.35 14.16 -10.53
CA GLN A 2 7.01 12.75 -10.82
C GLN A 2 5.49 12.61 -10.67
N ASP A 3 4.82 12.05 -11.68
CA ASP A 3 3.38 11.80 -11.64
C ASP A 3 3.11 10.30 -11.49
N ILE A 4 2.04 9.95 -10.75
CA ILE A 4 1.56 8.60 -10.58
C ILE A 4 0.12 8.48 -11.08
N TYR A 5 -0.23 7.28 -11.53
CA TYR A 5 -1.62 6.97 -11.84
C TYR A 5 -2.48 7.04 -10.57
N ILE A 6 -3.62 7.68 -10.65
CA ILE A 6 -4.64 7.72 -9.61
C ILE A 6 -5.98 7.34 -10.22
N GLY A 7 -6.51 6.18 -9.84
CA GLY A 7 -7.89 5.79 -10.12
C GLY A 7 -8.85 6.66 -9.32
N ASP A 8 -9.98 7.02 -9.93
CA ASP A 8 -10.96 7.95 -9.35
C ASP A 8 -12.35 7.54 -9.80
N GLU A 9 -13.12 6.93 -8.91
CA GLU A 9 -14.45 6.40 -9.20
C GLU A 9 -15.46 6.79 -8.13
N GLY A 10 -16.72 6.94 -8.54
CA GLY A 10 -17.79 7.36 -7.64
C GLY A 10 -17.84 8.87 -7.40
N LYS A 11 -18.56 9.30 -6.36
CA LYS A 11 -18.79 10.71 -6.01
C LYS A 11 -18.89 10.87 -4.49
N GLY A 12 -18.71 12.10 -4.01
CA GLY A 12 -18.85 12.43 -2.60
C GLY A 12 -17.53 12.60 -1.88
N ILE A 13 -17.47 12.20 -0.60
CA ILE A 13 -16.25 12.34 0.21
C ILE A 13 -15.17 11.40 -0.33
N PRO A 14 -13.94 11.89 -0.59
CA PRO A 14 -12.85 11.03 -1.03
C PRO A 14 -12.50 9.95 -0.01
N LEU A 15 -12.38 8.71 -0.49
CA LEU A 15 -11.82 7.56 0.23
C LEU A 15 -10.56 7.10 -0.51
N VAL A 16 -9.41 7.37 0.06
CA VAL A 16 -8.09 7.02 -0.53
C VAL A 16 -7.67 5.64 -0.03
N LEU A 17 -7.43 4.70 -0.95
CA LEU A 17 -7.02 3.32 -0.68
C LEU A 17 -5.59 3.09 -1.18
N VAL A 18 -4.64 2.95 -0.25
CA VAL A 18 -3.21 2.79 -0.56
C VAL A 18 -2.80 1.32 -0.48
N HIS A 19 -2.36 0.76 -1.61
CA HIS A 19 -1.94 -0.64 -1.69
C HIS A 19 -0.59 -0.92 -1.03
N GLY A 20 -0.31 -2.19 -0.77
CA GLY A 20 0.93 -2.68 -0.18
C GLY A 20 1.98 -3.11 -1.21
N PHE A 21 3.01 -3.81 -0.71
CA PHE A 21 4.05 -4.44 -1.50
C PHE A 21 3.48 -5.41 -2.52
N LEU A 22 4.00 -5.40 -3.75
CA LEU A 22 3.51 -6.19 -4.90
C LEU A 22 2.02 -5.99 -5.22
N GLY A 23 1.45 -4.86 -4.81
CA GLY A 23 0.07 -4.49 -5.09
C GLY A 23 -0.06 -3.48 -6.23
N SER A 24 -1.28 -3.09 -6.51
CA SER A 24 -1.66 -1.95 -7.36
C SER A 24 -3.10 -1.55 -7.05
N SER A 25 -3.60 -0.50 -7.72
CA SER A 25 -5.02 -0.10 -7.65
C SER A 25 -5.98 -1.23 -7.98
N ARG A 26 -5.58 -2.20 -8.81
CA ARG A 26 -6.38 -3.38 -9.17
C ARG A 26 -6.78 -4.24 -7.97
N MET A 27 -5.95 -4.32 -6.94
CA MET A 27 -6.29 -5.09 -5.74
C MET A 27 -7.56 -4.58 -5.06
N TRP A 28 -7.92 -3.33 -5.30
CA TRP A 28 -9.09 -2.68 -4.74
C TRP A 28 -10.37 -2.83 -5.58
N GLU A 29 -10.33 -3.53 -6.73
CA GLU A 29 -11.51 -3.69 -7.61
C GLU A 29 -12.78 -4.10 -6.84
N PRO A 30 -12.76 -5.10 -5.93
CA PRO A 30 -13.96 -5.47 -5.17
C PRO A 30 -14.42 -4.39 -4.17
N GLN A 31 -13.49 -3.61 -3.60
CA GLN A 31 -13.77 -2.51 -2.70
C GLN A 31 -14.28 -1.29 -3.47
N ILE A 32 -13.70 -1.01 -4.65
CA ILE A 32 -14.16 0.06 -5.53
C ILE A 32 -15.62 -0.20 -5.91
N ASP A 33 -15.94 -1.40 -6.37
CA ASP A 33 -17.30 -1.78 -6.77
C ASP A 33 -18.33 -1.58 -5.66
N PHE A 34 -17.94 -1.82 -4.41
CA PHE A 34 -18.83 -1.60 -3.26
C PHE A 34 -18.86 -0.12 -2.82
N PHE A 35 -17.69 0.52 -2.70
CA PHE A 35 -17.62 1.84 -2.07
C PHE A 35 -17.95 3.01 -3.01
N LYS A 36 -17.86 2.85 -4.33
CA LYS A 36 -18.13 3.93 -5.31
C LYS A 36 -19.55 4.48 -5.25
N ASP A 37 -20.49 3.71 -4.71
CA ASP A 37 -21.88 4.16 -4.50
C ASP A 37 -22.01 5.10 -3.29
N TYR A 38 -21.01 5.12 -2.40
CA TYR A 38 -21.03 5.90 -1.14
C TYR A 38 -19.93 6.96 -1.08
N PHE A 39 -18.83 6.77 -1.81
CA PHE A 39 -17.61 7.59 -1.76
C PHE A 39 -17.06 7.87 -3.16
N ARG A 40 -16.27 8.94 -3.26
CA ARG A 40 -15.33 9.08 -4.35
C ARG A 40 -14.08 8.26 -4.02
N VAL A 41 -13.96 7.08 -4.59
CA VAL A 41 -12.87 6.13 -4.30
C VAL A 41 -11.63 6.48 -5.09
N ILE A 42 -10.54 6.77 -4.40
CA ILE A 42 -9.26 7.19 -4.95
C ILE A 42 -8.24 6.07 -4.73
N THR A 43 -7.71 5.53 -5.80
CA THR A 43 -6.78 4.38 -5.75
C THR A 43 -5.49 4.70 -6.50
N PRO A 44 -4.47 5.25 -5.81
CA PRO A 44 -3.17 5.48 -6.43
C PRO A 44 -2.43 4.17 -6.70
N ASP A 45 -1.74 4.09 -7.85
CA ASP A 45 -0.64 3.16 -8.03
C ASP A 45 0.64 3.81 -7.53
N LEU A 46 1.28 3.20 -6.53
CA LEU A 46 2.54 3.71 -5.97
C LEU A 46 3.64 3.74 -7.05
N PRO A 47 4.69 4.59 -6.89
CA PRO A 47 5.74 4.72 -7.90
C PRO A 47 6.43 3.38 -8.18
N GLY A 48 6.47 2.98 -9.44
CA GLY A 48 7.00 1.70 -9.92
C GLY A 48 5.99 0.55 -9.96
N TYR A 49 4.71 0.79 -9.56
CA TYR A 49 3.65 -0.23 -9.53
C TYR A 49 2.53 0.05 -10.53
N GLY A 50 1.85 -0.99 -10.95
CA GLY A 50 0.65 -0.92 -11.77
C GLY A 50 0.83 -0.01 -13.00
N LYS A 51 -0.07 0.95 -13.19
CA LYS A 51 0.00 1.95 -14.27
C LYS A 51 1.06 3.04 -14.01
N SER A 52 1.66 3.07 -12.81
CA SER A 52 2.81 3.93 -12.46
C SER A 52 4.14 3.20 -12.61
N ASN A 53 4.21 2.08 -13.34
CA ASN A 53 5.41 1.24 -13.45
C ASN A 53 6.61 1.93 -14.13
N GLN A 54 6.37 3.03 -14.86
CA GLN A 54 7.43 3.89 -15.45
C GLN A 54 7.88 5.00 -14.51
N THR A 55 7.16 5.25 -13.43
CA THR A 55 7.55 6.23 -12.42
C THR A 55 8.66 5.64 -11.55
N LYS A 56 9.75 6.38 -11.37
CA LYS A 56 10.90 5.91 -10.59
C LYS A 56 10.47 5.49 -9.19
N SER A 57 10.79 4.26 -8.81
CA SER A 57 10.52 3.72 -7.47
C SER A 57 11.42 4.37 -6.40
N HIS A 58 10.95 4.38 -5.17
CA HIS A 58 11.67 4.90 -4.02
C HIS A 58 11.97 3.78 -3.01
N ASN A 59 13.10 3.88 -2.33
CA ASN A 59 13.55 2.96 -1.28
C ASN A 59 13.35 3.51 0.15
N ASN A 60 12.39 4.40 0.30
CA ASN A 60 12.11 5.10 1.55
C ASN A 60 10.62 5.44 1.64
N ILE A 61 9.96 5.07 2.75
CA ILE A 61 8.52 5.28 2.98
C ILE A 61 8.17 6.77 2.97
N GLN A 62 8.99 7.63 3.57
CA GLN A 62 8.74 9.06 3.64
C GLN A 62 8.75 9.72 2.24
N SER A 63 9.62 9.24 1.34
CA SER A 63 9.68 9.75 -0.04
C SER A 63 8.44 9.35 -0.84
N ILE A 64 7.96 8.12 -0.67
CA ILE A 64 6.70 7.65 -1.28
C ILE A 64 5.53 8.46 -0.73
N THR A 65 5.50 8.69 0.59
CA THR A 65 4.48 9.50 1.26
C THR A 65 4.42 10.92 0.71
N ASN A 66 5.58 11.57 0.53
CA ASN A 66 5.62 12.94 0.01
C ASN A 66 5.04 13.00 -1.40
N LEU A 67 5.52 12.12 -2.29
CA LEU A 67 5.01 12.06 -3.67
C LEU A 67 3.49 11.86 -3.71
N LEU A 68 2.96 10.96 -2.87
CA LEU A 68 1.52 10.70 -2.82
C LEU A 68 0.74 11.92 -2.32
N LEU A 69 1.22 12.60 -1.28
CA LEU A 69 0.59 13.83 -0.77
C LEU A 69 0.60 14.94 -1.83
N ASP A 70 1.72 15.14 -2.53
CA ASP A 70 1.84 16.13 -3.60
C ASP A 70 0.84 15.83 -4.74
N CYS A 71 0.74 14.57 -5.17
CA CYS A 71 -0.22 14.17 -6.21
C CYS A 71 -1.69 14.35 -5.78
N LEU A 72 -2.02 14.07 -4.52
CA LEU A 72 -3.38 14.31 -4.00
C LEU A 72 -3.70 15.81 -3.95
N GLU A 73 -2.73 16.65 -3.56
CA GLU A 73 -2.89 18.10 -3.54
C GLU A 73 -3.08 18.68 -4.94
N GLU A 74 -2.31 18.27 -5.93
CA GLU A 74 -2.48 18.68 -7.34
C GLU A 74 -3.87 18.31 -7.87
N LYS A 75 -4.43 17.19 -7.42
CA LYS A 75 -5.80 16.77 -7.76
C LYS A 75 -6.88 17.43 -6.89
N LYS A 76 -6.50 18.37 -6.02
CA LYS A 76 -7.41 19.09 -5.11
C LYS A 76 -8.21 18.16 -4.19
N ILE A 77 -7.54 17.12 -3.69
CA ILE A 77 -8.10 16.17 -2.71
C ILE A 77 -7.63 16.63 -1.33
N ASP A 78 -8.38 17.57 -0.73
CA ASP A 78 -7.95 18.29 0.47
C ASP A 78 -8.49 17.71 1.79
N LYS A 79 -9.59 16.96 1.74
CA LYS A 79 -10.17 16.30 2.92
C LYS A 79 -10.68 14.92 2.52
N PHE A 80 -10.18 13.87 3.19
CA PHE A 80 -10.45 12.50 2.78
C PHE A 80 -10.41 11.51 3.94
N TYR A 81 -11.03 10.35 3.74
CA TYR A 81 -10.79 9.14 4.51
C TYR A 81 -9.61 8.39 3.89
N LEU A 82 -8.79 7.78 4.74
CA LEU A 82 -7.54 7.17 4.32
C LEU A 82 -7.43 5.74 4.84
N LEU A 83 -7.19 4.79 3.94
CA LEU A 83 -6.92 3.41 4.27
C LEU A 83 -5.61 2.97 3.63
N GLY A 84 -4.76 2.27 4.39
CA GLY A 84 -3.52 1.68 3.88
C GLY A 84 -3.39 0.22 4.29
N HIS A 85 -3.07 -0.63 3.30
CA HIS A 85 -2.83 -2.06 3.50
C HIS A 85 -1.33 -2.36 3.54
N SER A 86 -0.85 -3.09 4.56
CA SER A 86 0.53 -3.56 4.66
C SER A 86 1.56 -2.41 4.54
N MET A 87 2.44 -2.39 3.53
CA MET A 87 3.34 -1.26 3.25
C MET A 87 2.56 0.05 3.03
N GLY A 88 1.39 -0.01 2.40
CA GLY A 88 0.49 1.14 2.30
C GLY A 88 0.06 1.66 3.68
N GLY A 89 -0.08 0.77 4.67
CA GLY A 89 -0.33 1.13 6.06
C GLY A 89 0.81 1.91 6.71
N MET A 90 2.07 1.63 6.35
CA MET A 90 3.23 2.43 6.78
C MET A 90 3.19 3.84 6.16
N ILE A 91 2.84 3.92 4.88
CA ILE A 91 2.70 5.18 4.14
C ILE A 91 1.60 6.05 4.76
N VAL A 92 0.41 5.49 5.03
CA VAL A 92 -0.69 6.28 5.59
C VAL A 92 -0.46 6.73 7.02
N GLN A 93 0.34 6.01 7.81
CA GLN A 93 0.81 6.47 9.12
C GLN A 93 1.72 7.70 8.99
N GLU A 94 2.64 7.72 8.02
CA GLU A 94 3.46 8.91 7.74
C GLU A 94 2.62 10.07 7.15
N MET A 95 1.60 9.78 6.33
CA MET A 95 0.65 10.79 5.85
C MET A 95 -0.11 11.42 7.02
N ALA A 96 -0.60 10.62 7.97
CA ALA A 96 -1.33 11.10 9.14
C ALA A 96 -0.45 11.97 10.06
N LYS A 97 0.83 11.64 10.20
CA LYS A 97 1.81 12.49 10.91
C LYS A 97 2.01 13.84 10.24
N LYS A 98 2.09 13.88 8.90
CA LYS A 98 2.42 15.08 8.11
C LYS A 98 1.22 15.99 7.84
N SER A 99 0.09 15.39 7.57
CA SER A 99 -1.12 16.06 7.04
C SER A 99 -2.38 15.52 7.72
N GLY A 100 -2.32 15.26 9.01
CA GLY A 100 -3.42 14.68 9.77
C GLY A 100 -4.68 15.55 9.77
N ASP A 101 -4.55 16.86 9.62
CA ASP A 101 -5.65 17.81 9.45
C ASP A 101 -6.46 17.58 8.15
N LYS A 102 -5.83 17.07 7.11
CA LYS A 102 -6.49 16.68 5.84
C LYS A 102 -7.19 15.32 5.93
N ILE A 103 -6.89 14.48 6.93
CA ILE A 103 -7.40 13.13 7.08
C ILE A 103 -8.54 13.11 8.09
N SER A 104 -9.75 12.79 7.65
CA SER A 104 -10.93 12.74 8.50
C SER A 104 -10.96 11.49 9.39
N LYS A 105 -10.62 10.32 8.82
CA LYS A 105 -10.49 9.04 9.53
C LYS A 105 -9.37 8.22 8.89
N LEU A 106 -8.70 7.42 9.70
CA LEU A 106 -7.60 6.55 9.27
C LEU A 106 -7.95 5.09 9.48
N VAL A 107 -7.63 4.24 8.51
CA VAL A 107 -7.70 2.78 8.64
C VAL A 107 -6.32 2.18 8.36
N CYS A 108 -5.79 1.45 9.33
CA CYS A 108 -4.58 0.66 9.21
C CYS A 108 -4.98 -0.82 9.04
N TYR A 109 -4.78 -1.36 7.83
CA TYR A 109 -5.20 -2.72 7.49
C TYR A 109 -3.98 -3.63 7.32
N SER A 110 -3.92 -4.72 8.10
CA SER A 110 -2.83 -5.73 8.11
C SER A 110 -1.45 -5.08 8.05
N THR A 111 -1.19 -4.18 9.00
CA THR A 111 0.05 -3.38 9.07
C THR A 111 0.46 -3.15 10.51
N GLY A 112 1.73 -2.80 10.69
CA GLY A 112 2.29 -2.49 12.02
C GLY A 112 3.05 -1.18 12.03
N PRO A 113 3.63 -0.81 13.18
CA PRO A 113 4.39 0.42 13.33
C PRO A 113 5.87 0.29 12.92
N ARG A 114 6.29 -0.88 12.43
CA ARG A 114 7.66 -1.16 11.98
C ARG A 114 7.63 -2.01 10.72
N GLY A 115 8.67 -1.89 9.90
CA GLY A 115 8.80 -2.72 8.71
C GLY A 115 9.16 -4.17 9.02
N GLU A 116 9.99 -4.41 10.03
CA GLU A 116 10.26 -5.75 10.56
C GLU A 116 9.48 -5.97 11.86
N MET A 117 8.43 -6.75 11.76
CA MET A 117 7.58 -7.12 12.89
C MET A 117 7.96 -8.50 13.42
N PRO A 118 7.88 -8.73 14.76
CA PRO A 118 7.94 -10.09 15.33
C PRO A 118 6.86 -10.98 14.71
N GLY A 119 7.19 -12.21 14.39
CA GLY A 119 6.25 -13.17 13.79
C GLY A 119 6.13 -13.08 12.26
N ARG A 120 6.82 -12.18 11.59
CA ARG A 120 6.88 -12.17 10.13
C ARG A 120 7.38 -13.54 9.62
N PHE A 121 6.76 -14.07 8.56
CA PHE A 121 7.08 -15.39 7.99
C PHE A 121 8.55 -15.55 7.52
N GLU A 122 9.21 -14.45 7.14
CA GLU A 122 10.64 -14.37 6.83
C GLU A 122 11.16 -12.93 7.07
N THR A 123 12.46 -12.77 7.29
CA THR A 123 13.05 -11.43 7.40
C THR A 123 13.00 -10.71 6.06
N VAL A 124 13.07 -9.38 6.07
CA VAL A 124 13.11 -8.60 4.83
C VAL A 124 14.34 -8.94 3.98
N ASP A 125 15.48 -9.23 4.61
CA ASP A 125 16.69 -9.65 3.89
C ASP A 125 16.49 -11.00 3.19
N GLN A 126 15.83 -11.96 3.84
CA GLN A 126 15.46 -13.23 3.22
C GLN A 126 14.50 -13.03 2.04
N SER A 127 13.51 -12.13 2.18
CA SER A 127 12.61 -11.76 1.08
C SER A 127 13.38 -11.19 -0.11
N ARG A 128 14.37 -10.32 0.13
CA ARG A 128 15.24 -9.76 -0.92
C ARG A 128 16.12 -10.82 -1.59
N GLU A 129 16.69 -11.74 -0.83
CA GLU A 129 17.45 -12.88 -1.39
C GLU A 129 16.55 -13.79 -2.21
N ASN A 130 15.35 -14.12 -1.71
CA ASN A 130 14.38 -14.92 -2.43
C ASN A 130 13.96 -14.25 -3.75
N LEU A 131 13.71 -12.94 -3.74
CA LEU A 131 13.41 -12.15 -4.93
C LEU A 131 14.52 -12.27 -5.98
N LYS A 132 15.81 -12.14 -5.58
CA LYS A 132 16.95 -12.26 -6.48
C LYS A 132 17.14 -13.69 -7.02
N LYS A 133 16.91 -14.70 -6.19
CA LYS A 133 17.12 -16.12 -6.56
C LYS A 133 15.98 -16.70 -7.40
N LYS A 134 14.74 -16.38 -7.06
CA LYS A 134 13.53 -17.00 -7.65
C LYS A 134 12.87 -16.13 -8.72
N GLY A 135 13.24 -14.85 -8.79
CA GLY A 135 12.60 -13.86 -9.66
C GLY A 135 11.27 -13.35 -9.11
N LEU A 136 10.75 -12.32 -9.78
CA LEU A 136 9.58 -11.57 -9.34
C LEU A 136 8.31 -12.42 -9.33
N GLU A 137 8.05 -13.16 -10.41
CA GLU A 137 6.78 -13.91 -10.57
C GLU A 137 6.60 -14.97 -9.49
N ILE A 138 7.65 -15.79 -9.24
CA ILE A 138 7.61 -16.84 -8.21
C ILE A 138 7.48 -16.19 -6.82
N THR A 139 8.19 -15.10 -6.56
CA THR A 139 8.14 -14.38 -5.29
C THR A 139 6.75 -13.78 -5.06
N ALA A 140 6.18 -13.11 -6.05
CA ALA A 140 4.84 -12.54 -5.98
C ALA A 140 3.78 -13.62 -5.69
N LYS A 141 3.86 -14.76 -6.41
CA LYS A 141 2.95 -15.88 -6.21
C LYS A 141 3.04 -16.45 -4.78
N ASN A 142 4.26 -16.68 -4.28
CA ASN A 142 4.48 -17.22 -2.94
C ASN A 142 3.97 -16.27 -1.85
N ILE A 143 4.20 -14.97 -2.00
CA ILE A 143 3.71 -13.96 -1.05
C ILE A 143 2.18 -13.87 -1.11
N ALA A 144 1.59 -13.79 -2.31
CA ALA A 144 0.14 -13.72 -2.45
C ALA A 144 -0.58 -14.94 -1.84
N LYS A 145 0.02 -16.13 -1.87
CA LYS A 145 -0.52 -17.32 -1.19
C LYS A 145 -0.69 -17.12 0.31
N THR A 146 0.18 -16.35 0.96
CA THR A 146 0.10 -16.09 2.40
C THR A 146 -1.04 -15.13 2.79
N TRP A 147 -1.61 -14.41 1.82
CA TRP A 147 -2.69 -13.44 2.07
C TRP A 147 -4.08 -14.09 2.15
N PHE A 148 -4.20 -15.35 1.77
CA PHE A 148 -5.49 -16.04 1.67
C PHE A 148 -5.44 -17.39 2.38
N ILE A 149 -6.42 -17.67 3.23
CA ILE A 149 -6.58 -18.97 3.91
C ILE A 149 -6.68 -20.12 2.89
N LYS A 150 -7.35 -19.89 1.75
CA LYS A 150 -7.49 -20.86 0.66
C LYS A 150 -6.33 -20.85 -0.33
N GLY A 151 -5.28 -20.05 -0.08
CA GLY A 151 -4.15 -19.91 -0.99
C GLY A 151 -4.58 -19.58 -2.41
N GLU A 152 -4.13 -20.36 -3.40
CA GLU A 152 -4.41 -20.15 -4.83
C GLU A 152 -5.90 -20.31 -5.21
N ASP A 153 -6.68 -21.02 -4.40
CA ASP A 153 -8.12 -21.25 -4.65
C ASP A 153 -9.00 -20.10 -4.16
N ALA A 154 -8.39 -19.03 -3.65
CA ALA A 154 -9.15 -17.86 -3.20
C ALA A 154 -9.69 -17.05 -4.39
N LYS A 155 -10.95 -16.60 -4.28
CA LYS A 155 -11.69 -15.89 -5.34
C LYS A 155 -10.92 -14.74 -6.01
N TYR A 156 -10.07 -14.02 -5.25
CA TYR A 156 -9.36 -12.83 -5.72
C TYR A 156 -7.85 -13.03 -5.81
N PHE A 157 -7.38 -14.29 -5.77
CA PHE A 157 -5.96 -14.60 -5.84
C PHE A 157 -5.32 -14.09 -7.15
N ASP A 158 -5.98 -14.32 -8.28
CA ASP A 158 -5.47 -13.93 -9.60
C ASP A 158 -5.29 -12.41 -9.74
N ILE A 159 -6.19 -11.61 -9.13
CA ILE A 159 -6.05 -10.14 -9.11
C ILE A 159 -4.74 -9.73 -8.44
N CYS A 160 -4.37 -10.38 -7.33
CA CYS A 160 -3.12 -10.11 -6.61
C CYS A 160 -1.90 -10.50 -7.44
N ILE A 161 -1.95 -11.63 -8.15
CA ILE A 161 -0.85 -12.06 -9.03
C ILE A 161 -0.65 -11.08 -10.19
N GLU A 162 -1.74 -10.68 -10.84
CA GLU A 162 -1.67 -9.74 -11.96
C GLU A 162 -1.18 -8.34 -11.50
N ALA A 163 -1.54 -7.92 -10.30
CA ALA A 163 -1.00 -6.68 -9.72
C ALA A 163 0.52 -6.78 -9.52
N GLY A 164 1.00 -7.90 -8.96
CA GLY A 164 2.43 -8.12 -8.72
C GLY A 164 3.26 -8.19 -10.00
N LYS A 165 2.73 -8.76 -11.08
CA LYS A 165 3.43 -8.85 -12.38
C LYS A 165 3.68 -7.49 -13.04
N GLN A 166 2.94 -6.45 -12.67
CA GLN A 166 3.07 -5.10 -13.24
C GLN A 166 4.17 -4.26 -12.57
N THR A 167 4.98 -4.86 -11.71
CA THR A 167 6.13 -4.18 -11.10
C THR A 167 7.46 -4.71 -11.65
N SER A 168 8.57 -4.02 -11.35
CA SER A 168 9.91 -4.44 -11.72
C SER A 168 10.66 -5.06 -10.53
N MET A 169 11.74 -5.82 -10.83
CA MET A 169 12.67 -6.33 -9.81
C MET A 169 13.26 -5.19 -8.98
N GLU A 170 13.62 -4.07 -9.63
CA GLU A 170 14.17 -2.88 -8.98
C GLU A 170 13.13 -2.27 -8.01
N THR A 171 11.88 -2.11 -8.45
CA THR A 171 10.81 -1.59 -7.60
C THR A 171 10.54 -2.49 -6.40
N ALA A 172 10.50 -3.80 -6.61
CA ALA A 172 10.30 -4.76 -5.54
C ALA A 172 11.45 -4.70 -4.51
N ASP A 173 12.72 -4.67 -4.95
CA ASP A 173 13.87 -4.55 -4.05
C ASP A 173 13.88 -3.21 -3.29
N ASN A 174 13.63 -2.09 -3.99
CA ASN A 174 13.53 -0.76 -3.37
C ASN A 174 12.42 -0.71 -2.31
N SER A 175 11.28 -1.33 -2.56
CA SER A 175 10.18 -1.38 -1.59
C SER A 175 10.54 -2.22 -0.37
N LEU A 176 11.24 -3.35 -0.54
CA LEU A 176 11.74 -4.14 0.58
C LEU A 176 12.76 -3.35 1.42
N VAL A 177 13.64 -2.56 0.78
CA VAL A 177 14.55 -1.64 1.49
C VAL A 177 13.77 -0.57 2.25
N ALA A 178 12.74 0.03 1.64
CA ALA A 178 11.88 1.02 2.27
C ALA A 178 11.18 0.43 3.52
N ILE A 179 10.63 -0.78 3.40
CA ILE A 179 10.02 -1.52 4.50
C ILE A 179 11.04 -1.75 5.62
N LYS A 180 12.20 -2.34 5.31
CA LYS A 180 13.24 -2.69 6.29
C LYS A 180 13.66 -1.49 7.14
N ASN A 181 13.87 -0.35 6.48
CA ASN A 181 14.41 0.84 7.13
C ASN A 181 13.34 1.69 7.84
N TRP A 182 12.05 1.36 7.67
CA TRP A 182 11.01 2.17 8.29
C TRP A 182 10.70 1.74 9.73
N ASN A 183 10.67 2.76 10.60
CA ASN A 183 10.23 2.63 11.98
C ASN A 183 9.31 3.81 12.32
N GLY A 184 8.03 3.54 12.44
CA GLY A 184 6.99 4.51 12.74
C GLY A 184 6.56 4.56 14.20
N VAL A 185 7.24 3.87 15.13
CA VAL A 185 6.84 3.83 16.55
C VAL A 185 6.67 5.23 17.13
N ASP A 186 7.61 6.14 16.85
CA ASP A 186 7.50 7.52 17.30
C ASP A 186 6.46 8.32 16.51
N THR A 187 6.13 7.89 15.29
CA THR A 187 5.06 8.48 14.48
C THR A 187 3.70 8.34 15.17
N LEU A 188 3.43 7.17 15.80
CA LEU A 188 2.14 6.88 16.44
C LEU A 188 1.73 7.93 17.46
N LYS A 189 2.69 8.49 18.21
CA LYS A 189 2.43 9.52 19.24
C LYS A 189 1.83 10.81 18.65
N ASN A 190 2.07 11.03 17.34
CA ASN A 190 1.66 12.23 16.64
C ASN A 190 0.36 12.04 15.83
N ILE A 191 -0.11 10.82 15.67
CA ILE A 191 -1.39 10.54 15.01
C ILE A 191 -2.53 10.88 15.96
N LYS A 192 -3.34 11.87 15.59
CA LYS A 192 -4.49 12.34 16.38
C LYS A 192 -5.82 11.94 15.73
N ASN A 193 -5.77 11.36 14.55
CA ASN A 193 -6.94 10.93 13.79
C ASN A 193 -7.66 9.78 14.47
N GLU A 194 -8.98 9.78 14.41
CA GLU A 194 -9.77 8.58 14.74
C GLU A 194 -9.29 7.44 13.83
N THR A 195 -8.76 6.38 14.45
CA THR A 195 -8.07 5.30 13.74
C THR A 195 -8.73 3.96 14.00
N LEU A 196 -9.05 3.24 12.93
CA LEU A 196 -9.47 1.85 12.94
C LEU A 196 -8.28 0.97 12.56
N ILE A 197 -8.02 -0.06 13.35
CA ILE A 197 -7.03 -1.10 13.03
C ILE A 197 -7.78 -2.37 12.66
N VAL A 198 -7.45 -2.93 11.48
CA VAL A 198 -8.09 -4.13 10.94
C VAL A 198 -7.02 -5.14 10.54
N TRP A 199 -7.20 -6.39 10.94
CA TRP A 199 -6.34 -7.50 10.53
C TRP A 199 -7.15 -8.80 10.51
N GLY A 200 -6.65 -9.82 9.81
CA GLY A 200 -7.17 -11.18 9.88
C GLY A 200 -6.67 -11.89 11.14
N ASP A 201 -7.46 -12.78 11.70
CA ASP A 201 -7.07 -13.59 12.88
C ASP A 201 -6.00 -14.65 12.56
N GLN A 202 -5.73 -14.87 11.27
CA GLN A 202 -4.68 -15.75 10.76
C GLN A 202 -3.50 -14.97 10.14
N ASP A 203 -3.46 -13.64 10.33
CA ASP A 203 -2.49 -12.72 9.70
C ASP A 203 -1.18 -12.63 10.51
#